data_0f513805c54c13985a1714f7bba06507
#
_entry.id   0f513805c54c13985a1714f7bba06507
#
_cell.length_a   1.000
_cell.length_b   1.000
_cell.length_c   1.000
_cell.angle_alpha   90.00
_cell.angle_beta   90.00
_cell.angle_gamma   90.00
#
_symmetry.space_group_name_H-M   'P 1'
#
loop_
_entity.id
_entity.type
_entity.pdbx_description
1 polymer ?
#
loop_
_entity_poly.entity_id
_entity_poly.type
_entity_poly.pdbx_seq_one_letter_code
_entity_poly.pdbx_strand_id
1 'polypeptide(L)'
;MQIANLVSNLQSAICNSSDALLSVVFSPACAACDASLLHPTRGPVCESCWTSIVPLTPPLCDRCGDPLPTWRVVSVPLACCPRCRRTRRAIDRARAIGSYDGALRAIVHALKYEGRRSLARPLGRLMRERGADMITGAACVIPVPLHRSRKRHRGFNQAEDLAREMPIAVVRALRRVRATATQTELPAGQRHRNVRDAFAVTRAAAALAGATVVLIDDVSTTGATLDACARVLKHAGVAEVRALTAARVVGR
;
A
#
# COMPACT_ATOMS: atom_id res chain seq x y z
N MET A 1 18.69 -21.39 28.47
CA MET A 1 19.48 -20.50 27.60
C MET A 1 20.26 -21.25 26.51
N GLN A 2 20.90 -22.39 26.81
CA GLN A 2 21.68 -23.17 25.80
C GLN A 2 20.86 -23.76 24.65
N ILE A 3 19.64 -24.28 24.89
CA ILE A 3 18.78 -24.90 23.85
C ILE A 3 18.32 -23.87 22.82
N ALA A 4 17.97 -22.64 23.25
CA ALA A 4 17.55 -21.59 22.32
C ALA A 4 18.70 -21.15 21.38
N ASN A 5 19.93 -21.12 21.87
CA ASN A 5 21.10 -20.83 21.05
C ASN A 5 21.41 -21.96 20.06
N LEU A 6 21.23 -23.24 20.47
CA LEU A 6 21.43 -24.38 19.59
C LEU A 6 20.43 -24.41 18.42
N VAL A 7 19.13 -24.15 18.72
CA VAL A 7 18.07 -24.07 17.71
C VAL A 7 18.32 -22.90 16.75
N SER A 8 18.73 -21.73 17.25
CA SER A 8 19.07 -20.58 16.41
C SER A 8 20.26 -20.85 15.48
N ASN A 9 21.31 -21.50 15.99
CA ASN A 9 22.49 -21.87 15.20
C ASN A 9 22.15 -22.92 14.12
N LEU A 10 21.31 -23.89 14.45
CA LEU A 10 20.87 -24.90 13.49
C LEU A 10 20.01 -24.31 12.37
N GLN A 11 19.07 -23.40 12.71
CA GLN A 11 18.27 -22.66 11.73
C GLN A 11 19.14 -21.80 10.82
N SER A 12 20.14 -21.10 11.37
CA SER A 12 21.09 -20.30 10.57
C SER A 12 21.91 -21.16 9.62
N ALA A 13 22.39 -22.33 10.06
CA ALA A 13 23.16 -23.25 9.23
C ALA A 13 22.32 -23.83 8.07
N ILE A 14 21.07 -24.22 8.35
CA ILE A 14 20.14 -24.72 7.32
C ILE A 14 19.81 -23.63 6.30
N CYS A 15 19.53 -22.39 6.75
CA CYS A 15 19.29 -21.27 5.85
C CYS A 15 20.50 -20.98 4.95
N ASN A 16 21.69 -20.94 5.50
CA ASN A 16 22.91 -20.68 4.74
C ASN A 16 23.17 -21.76 3.68
N SER A 17 22.97 -23.04 4.00
CA SER A 17 23.12 -24.14 3.06
C SER A 17 22.08 -24.10 1.94
N SER A 18 20.82 -23.76 2.27
CA SER A 18 19.75 -23.57 1.30
C SER A 18 19.99 -22.35 0.40
N ASP A 19 20.49 -21.25 0.96
CA ASP A 19 20.85 -20.06 0.19
C ASP A 19 21.96 -20.35 -0.82
N ALA A 20 23.01 -21.07 -0.41
CA ALA A 20 24.11 -21.47 -1.29
C ALA A 20 23.61 -22.32 -2.46
N LEU A 21 22.78 -23.34 -2.20
CA LEU A 21 22.21 -24.19 -3.23
C LEU A 21 21.30 -23.41 -4.20
N LEU A 22 20.42 -22.58 -3.66
CA LEU A 22 19.51 -21.75 -4.46
C LEU A 22 20.27 -20.74 -5.32
N SER A 23 21.36 -20.16 -4.81
CA SER A 23 22.19 -19.20 -5.54
C SER A 23 22.91 -19.84 -6.72
N VAL A 24 23.37 -21.09 -6.58
CA VAL A 24 24.04 -21.82 -7.66
C VAL A 24 23.05 -22.30 -8.73
N VAL A 25 21.87 -22.81 -8.32
CA VAL A 25 20.92 -23.44 -9.25
C VAL A 25 20.04 -22.41 -9.96
N PHE A 26 19.60 -21.36 -9.28
CA PHE A 26 18.60 -20.43 -9.80
C PHE A 26 19.10 -19.00 -10.00
N SER A 27 20.29 -18.66 -9.53
CA SER A 27 20.86 -17.29 -9.58
C SER A 27 19.81 -16.20 -9.27
N PRO A 28 19.15 -16.27 -8.11
CA PRO A 28 18.03 -15.38 -7.80
C PRO A 28 18.50 -13.92 -7.75
N ALA A 29 17.76 -13.07 -8.47
CA ALA A 29 18.06 -11.64 -8.56
C ALA A 29 17.07 -10.79 -7.73
N CYS A 30 17.57 -9.68 -7.21
CA CYS A 30 16.78 -8.70 -6.47
C CYS A 30 15.70 -8.10 -7.37
N ALA A 31 14.46 -8.12 -6.92
CA ALA A 31 13.30 -7.57 -7.66
C ALA A 31 13.35 -6.04 -7.87
N ALA A 32 14.32 -5.33 -7.30
CA ALA A 32 14.44 -3.88 -7.41
C ALA A 32 15.67 -3.40 -8.18
N CYS A 33 16.79 -4.11 -8.10
CA CYS A 33 18.06 -3.68 -8.71
C CYS A 33 18.76 -4.76 -9.53
N ASP A 34 18.14 -5.95 -9.68
CA ASP A 34 18.66 -7.11 -10.40
C ASP A 34 19.98 -7.66 -9.89
N ALA A 35 20.56 -7.15 -8.79
CA ALA A 35 21.74 -7.69 -8.18
C ALA A 35 21.47 -9.11 -7.63
N SER A 36 22.46 -9.98 -7.72
CA SER A 36 22.36 -11.35 -7.18
C SER A 36 22.05 -11.33 -5.68
N LEU A 37 21.10 -12.17 -5.25
CA LEU A 37 20.72 -12.31 -3.86
C LEU A 37 21.63 -13.32 -3.16
N LEU A 38 22.39 -12.84 -2.18
CA LEU A 38 23.25 -13.71 -1.34
C LEU A 38 22.42 -14.59 -0.40
N HIS A 39 21.22 -14.10 -0.01
CA HIS A 39 20.32 -14.79 0.91
C HIS A 39 18.89 -14.82 0.35
N PRO A 40 18.62 -15.62 -0.69
CA PRO A 40 17.29 -15.65 -1.34
C PRO A 40 16.18 -16.14 -0.41
N THR A 41 16.48 -16.92 0.63
CA THR A 41 15.51 -17.36 1.64
C THR A 41 14.99 -16.20 2.52
N ARG A 42 15.73 -15.09 2.62
CA ARG A 42 15.30 -13.89 3.34
C ARG A 42 14.29 -13.05 2.58
N GLY A 43 14.18 -13.25 1.28
CA GLY A 43 13.18 -12.61 0.44
C GLY A 43 13.70 -12.18 -0.93
N PRO A 44 12.80 -11.67 -1.78
CA PRO A 44 13.08 -11.37 -3.19
C PRO A 44 13.71 -9.99 -3.43
N VAL A 45 14.10 -9.25 -2.39
CA VAL A 45 14.73 -7.92 -2.47
C VAL A 45 15.91 -7.86 -1.52
N CYS A 46 17.04 -7.33 -1.97
CA CYS A 46 18.24 -7.19 -1.16
C CYS A 46 18.05 -6.11 -0.07
N GLU A 47 18.85 -6.20 1.00
CA GLU A 47 18.76 -5.30 2.15
C GLU A 47 19.02 -3.84 1.77
N SER A 48 19.98 -3.57 0.88
CA SER A 48 20.27 -2.22 0.39
C SER A 48 19.06 -1.57 -0.30
N CYS A 49 18.27 -2.34 -1.07
CA CYS A 49 17.04 -1.82 -1.66
C CYS A 49 15.94 -1.57 -0.63
N TRP A 50 15.80 -2.42 0.40
CA TRP A 50 14.85 -2.16 1.48
C TRP A 50 15.21 -0.92 2.30
N THR A 51 16.48 -0.73 2.62
CA THR A 51 16.97 0.41 3.41
C THR A 51 16.96 1.71 2.61
N SER A 52 17.09 1.65 1.27
CA SER A 52 17.01 2.84 0.40
C SER A 52 15.60 3.40 0.21
N ILE A 53 14.56 2.72 0.72
CA ILE A 53 13.18 3.25 0.64
C ILE A 53 13.06 4.52 1.48
N VAL A 54 12.93 5.65 0.81
CA VAL A 54 12.76 6.97 1.43
C VAL A 54 11.35 7.08 2.04
N PRO A 55 11.22 7.18 3.37
CA PRO A 55 9.93 7.40 4.00
C PRO A 55 9.40 8.80 3.71
N LEU A 56 8.09 8.96 3.74
CA LEU A 56 7.47 10.29 3.77
C LEU A 56 7.47 10.81 5.20
N THR A 57 8.29 11.85 5.44
CA THR A 57 8.48 12.43 6.78
C THR A 57 7.63 13.70 6.98
N PRO A 58 7.18 13.98 8.21
CA PRO A 58 6.51 15.24 8.55
C PRO A 58 7.38 16.46 8.22
N PRO A 59 6.74 17.62 7.90
CA PRO A 59 5.30 17.84 7.96
C PRO A 59 4.56 17.30 6.73
N LEU A 60 3.47 16.58 6.96
CA LEU A 60 2.62 15.99 5.93
C LEU A 60 1.22 16.63 5.93
N CYS A 61 0.60 16.70 4.78
CA CYS A 61 -0.81 17.07 4.69
C CYS A 61 -1.68 16.10 5.49
N ASP A 62 -2.48 16.60 6.45
CA ASP A 62 -3.30 15.76 7.32
C ASP A 62 -4.27 14.87 6.54
N ARG A 63 -4.82 15.38 5.44
CA ARG A 63 -5.78 14.63 4.62
C ARG A 63 -5.13 13.63 3.66
N CYS A 64 -4.16 14.07 2.87
CA CYS A 64 -3.66 13.23 1.77
C CYS A 64 -2.25 12.68 1.96
N GLY A 65 -1.53 13.13 3.00
CA GLY A 65 -0.16 12.68 3.26
C GLY A 65 0.90 13.22 2.28
N ASP A 66 0.59 14.28 1.49
CA ASP A 66 1.63 14.95 0.71
C ASP A 66 2.59 15.69 1.64
N PRO A 67 3.92 15.63 1.40
CA PRO A 67 4.86 16.48 2.10
C PRO A 67 4.51 17.97 1.94
N LEU A 68 4.61 18.69 3.03
CA LEU A 68 4.39 20.13 3.07
C LEU A 68 5.74 20.85 3.17
N PRO A 69 5.88 22.06 2.56
CA PRO A 69 7.04 22.90 2.79
C PRO A 69 7.17 23.25 4.28
N THR A 70 8.33 22.99 4.88
CA THR A 70 8.57 23.14 6.34
C THR A 70 8.26 24.54 6.87
N TRP A 71 8.52 25.58 6.08
CA TRP A 71 8.29 26.99 6.46
C TRP A 71 6.80 27.40 6.53
N ARG A 72 5.85 26.54 6.06
CA ARG A 72 4.39 26.80 6.09
C ARG A 72 3.64 26.15 7.26
N VAL A 73 4.32 25.47 8.15
CA VAL A 73 3.65 24.62 9.17
C VAL A 73 3.57 25.28 10.55
N VAL A 74 3.83 26.57 10.64
CA VAL A 74 3.70 27.29 11.91
C VAL A 74 2.26 27.75 12.08
N SER A 75 1.49 27.05 12.92
CA SER A 75 0.22 27.54 13.52
C SER A 75 -1.11 27.33 12.76
N VAL A 76 -1.34 26.17 12.13
CA VAL A 76 -2.67 25.88 11.56
C VAL A 76 -3.26 24.62 12.19
N PRO A 77 -4.52 24.65 12.69
CA PRO A 77 -5.15 23.48 13.33
C PRO A 77 -5.26 22.25 12.43
N LEU A 78 -5.18 22.42 11.11
CA LEU A 78 -5.14 21.37 10.10
C LEU A 78 -4.15 21.75 9.01
N ALA A 79 -2.98 21.09 9.00
CA ALA A 79 -1.97 21.26 7.97
C ALA A 79 -2.42 20.58 6.65
N CYS A 80 -3.05 21.34 5.76
CA CYS A 80 -3.54 20.84 4.48
C CYS A 80 -2.79 21.44 3.29
N CYS A 81 -2.41 20.61 2.33
CA CYS A 81 -1.83 21.06 1.07
C CYS A 81 -2.85 21.90 0.24
N PRO A 82 -2.40 22.77 -0.69
CA PRO A 82 -3.29 23.63 -1.48
C PRO A 82 -4.40 22.86 -2.20
N ARG A 83 -4.11 21.65 -2.68
CA ARG A 83 -5.10 20.79 -3.34
C ARG A 83 -6.21 20.34 -2.39
N CYS A 84 -5.87 19.91 -1.17
CA CYS A 84 -6.84 19.45 -0.19
C CYS A 84 -7.65 20.61 0.41
N ARG A 85 -7.15 21.84 0.38
CA ARG A 85 -7.91 23.04 0.74
C ARG A 85 -8.96 23.40 -0.30
N ARG A 86 -8.65 23.24 -1.60
CA ARG A 86 -9.56 23.57 -2.71
C ARG A 86 -10.60 22.49 -2.99
N THR A 87 -10.31 21.22 -2.67
CA THR A 87 -11.19 20.10 -3.01
C THR A 87 -11.62 19.34 -1.77
N ARG A 88 -12.94 19.34 -1.50
CA ARG A 88 -13.50 18.51 -0.42
C ARG A 88 -13.37 17.04 -0.81
N ARG A 89 -12.67 16.27 0.02
CA ARG A 89 -12.48 14.84 -0.16
C ARG A 89 -13.34 14.03 0.79
N ALA A 90 -13.79 12.87 0.34
CA ALA A 90 -14.52 11.92 1.17
C ALA A 90 -13.57 11.14 2.11
N ILE A 91 -12.29 11.01 1.72
CA ILE A 91 -11.27 10.41 2.58
C ILE A 91 -10.89 11.37 3.71
N ASP A 92 -10.89 10.86 4.94
CA ASP A 92 -10.56 11.67 6.12
C ASP A 92 -9.06 11.83 6.28
N ARG A 93 -8.29 10.72 6.17
CA ARG A 93 -6.85 10.70 6.33
C ARG A 93 -6.20 9.67 5.41
N ALA A 94 -5.09 10.01 4.76
CA ALA A 94 -4.30 9.09 3.94
C ALA A 94 -2.81 9.18 4.26
N ARG A 95 -2.13 8.04 4.28
CA ARG A 95 -0.68 7.93 4.45
C ARG A 95 -0.12 6.93 3.45
N ALA A 96 1.16 7.11 3.13
CA ALA A 96 1.95 6.15 2.37
C ALA A 96 3.28 5.94 3.09
N ILE A 97 3.85 4.75 2.95
CA ILE A 97 5.08 4.41 3.67
C ILE A 97 6.34 5.01 3.03
N GLY A 98 6.25 5.43 1.76
CA GLY A 98 7.35 6.06 1.05
C GLY A 98 6.92 6.75 -0.24
N SER A 99 7.88 7.48 -0.84
CA SER A 99 7.74 8.05 -2.18
C SER A 99 7.72 6.95 -3.25
N TYR A 100 6.89 7.13 -4.28
CA TYR A 100 6.86 6.22 -5.44
C TYR A 100 8.05 6.48 -6.34
N ASP A 101 9.24 6.15 -5.87
CA ASP A 101 10.51 6.37 -6.55
C ASP A 101 11.51 5.26 -6.20
N GLY A 102 12.64 5.21 -6.91
CA GLY A 102 13.74 4.29 -6.64
C GLY A 102 13.31 2.83 -6.40
N ALA A 103 13.84 2.22 -5.35
CA ALA A 103 13.57 0.83 -5.01
C ALA A 103 12.08 0.55 -4.73
N LEU A 104 11.35 1.46 -4.07
CA LEU A 104 9.94 1.24 -3.78
C LEU A 104 9.09 1.19 -5.06
N ARG A 105 9.42 2.04 -6.06
CA ARG A 105 8.77 1.97 -7.38
C ARG A 105 9.04 0.63 -8.07
N ALA A 106 10.28 0.15 -8.06
CA ALA A 106 10.65 -1.13 -8.65
C ALA A 106 9.93 -2.30 -7.96
N ILE A 107 9.92 -2.35 -6.63
CA ILE A 107 9.22 -3.37 -5.82
C ILE A 107 7.72 -3.40 -6.16
N VAL A 108 7.08 -2.24 -6.17
CA VAL A 108 5.64 -2.15 -6.50
C VAL A 108 5.37 -2.53 -7.95
N HIS A 109 6.29 -2.20 -8.88
CA HIS A 109 6.19 -2.60 -10.27
C HIS A 109 6.28 -4.14 -10.41
N ALA A 110 7.27 -4.76 -9.79
CA ALA A 110 7.45 -6.21 -9.80
C ALA A 110 6.26 -6.96 -9.19
N LEU A 111 5.69 -6.44 -8.08
CA LEU A 111 4.45 -6.97 -7.50
C LEU A 111 3.27 -6.86 -8.48
N LYS A 112 3.14 -5.75 -9.22
CA LYS A 112 2.00 -5.50 -10.11
C LYS A 112 2.06 -6.26 -11.44
N TYR A 113 3.21 -6.30 -12.06
CA TYR A 113 3.34 -6.64 -13.48
C TYR A 113 4.18 -7.89 -13.73
N GLU A 114 5.04 -8.27 -12.79
CA GLU A 114 5.88 -9.46 -12.90
C GLU A 114 5.34 -10.65 -12.09
N GLY A 115 4.19 -10.48 -11.44
CA GLY A 115 3.55 -11.55 -10.68
C GLY A 115 4.32 -11.98 -9.41
N ARG A 116 5.32 -11.19 -8.96
CA ARG A 116 6.15 -11.51 -7.78
C ARG A 116 5.35 -11.30 -6.47
N ARG A 117 4.35 -12.13 -6.25
CA ARG A 117 3.45 -12.04 -5.09
C ARG A 117 4.16 -12.20 -3.74
N SER A 118 5.31 -12.88 -3.72
CA SER A 118 6.15 -12.99 -2.51
C SER A 118 6.57 -11.62 -1.93
N LEU A 119 6.58 -10.55 -2.76
CA LEU A 119 6.83 -9.18 -2.32
C LEU A 119 5.72 -8.61 -1.42
N ALA A 120 4.49 -9.14 -1.49
CA ALA A 120 3.38 -8.61 -0.69
C ALA A 120 3.62 -8.73 0.82
N ARG A 121 4.21 -9.84 1.28
CA ARG A 121 4.49 -10.08 2.69
C ARG A 121 5.49 -9.09 3.29
N PRO A 122 6.72 -8.94 2.78
CA PRO A 122 7.68 -7.97 3.33
C PRO A 122 7.21 -6.51 3.14
N LEU A 123 6.56 -6.18 2.02
CA LEU A 123 6.00 -4.84 1.79
C LEU A 123 4.85 -4.54 2.76
N GLY A 124 3.96 -5.51 2.99
CA GLY A 124 2.86 -5.39 3.95
C GLY A 124 3.35 -5.26 5.39
N ARG A 125 4.44 -5.97 5.77
CA ARG A 125 5.10 -5.77 7.07
C ARG A 125 5.58 -4.34 7.23
N LEU A 126 6.27 -3.79 6.23
CA LEU A 126 6.74 -2.40 6.24
C LEU A 126 5.57 -1.40 6.30
N MET A 127 4.45 -1.70 5.60
CA MET A 127 3.23 -0.89 5.70
C MET A 127 2.64 -0.92 7.12
N ARG A 128 2.60 -2.07 7.76
CA ARG A 128 2.11 -2.22 9.13
C ARG A 128 2.97 -1.44 10.12
N GLU A 129 4.28 -1.51 9.99
CA GLU A 129 5.23 -0.82 10.86
C GLU A 129 5.14 0.70 10.71
N ARG A 130 5.25 1.21 9.49
CA ARG A 130 5.23 2.66 9.21
C ARG A 130 3.84 3.30 9.23
N GLY A 131 2.78 2.50 9.11
CA GLY A 131 1.38 2.94 9.07
C GLY A 131 0.57 2.55 10.29
N ALA A 132 1.20 2.21 11.40
CA ALA A 132 0.53 1.76 12.61
C ALA A 132 -0.52 2.76 13.14
N ASP A 133 -0.25 4.06 13.03
CA ASP A 133 -1.16 5.14 13.41
C ASP A 133 -2.46 5.18 12.58
N MET A 134 -2.40 4.67 11.35
CA MET A 134 -3.57 4.57 10.48
C MET A 134 -4.46 3.39 10.83
N ILE A 135 -3.89 2.32 11.39
CA ILE A 135 -4.57 1.07 11.72
C ILE A 135 -5.17 1.13 13.13
N THR A 136 -4.49 1.82 14.04
CA THR A 136 -4.93 1.94 15.44
C THR A 136 -6.34 2.50 15.54
N GLY A 137 -7.22 1.79 16.26
CA GLY A 137 -8.62 2.15 16.46
C GLY A 137 -9.53 1.91 15.25
N ALA A 138 -9.03 1.31 14.17
CA ALA A 138 -9.87 0.92 13.05
C ALA A 138 -10.49 -0.47 13.26
N ALA A 139 -11.75 -0.64 12.85
CA ALA A 139 -12.47 -1.89 12.93
C ALA A 139 -11.96 -2.94 11.94
N CYS A 140 -11.56 -2.51 10.74
CA CYS A 140 -11.06 -3.40 9.70
C CYS A 140 -10.25 -2.67 8.64
N VAL A 141 -9.55 -3.46 7.81
CA VAL A 141 -8.98 -2.98 6.54
C VAL A 141 -9.83 -3.44 5.37
N ILE A 142 -9.93 -2.58 4.36
CA ILE A 142 -10.72 -2.83 3.14
C ILE A 142 -9.77 -2.71 1.94
N PRO A 143 -9.45 -3.81 1.24
CA PRO A 143 -8.63 -3.74 0.04
C PRO A 143 -9.36 -3.02 -1.10
N VAL A 144 -8.69 -2.10 -1.78
CA VAL A 144 -9.22 -1.45 -2.99
C VAL A 144 -9.41 -2.51 -4.08
N PRO A 145 -10.63 -2.66 -4.62
CA PRO A 145 -10.90 -3.73 -5.58
C PRO A 145 -10.38 -3.40 -6.98
N LEU A 146 -9.79 -4.40 -7.64
CA LEU A 146 -9.52 -4.38 -9.07
C LEU A 146 -10.79 -4.65 -9.88
N HIS A 147 -10.85 -4.13 -11.10
CA HIS A 147 -11.88 -4.56 -12.06
C HIS A 147 -11.67 -6.03 -12.44
N ARG A 148 -12.78 -6.74 -12.74
CA ARG A 148 -12.74 -8.18 -13.05
C ARG A 148 -11.79 -8.53 -14.20
N SER A 149 -11.73 -7.71 -15.27
CA SER A 149 -10.80 -7.92 -16.39
C SER A 149 -9.33 -7.84 -15.95
N ARG A 150 -8.97 -6.83 -15.16
CA ARG A 150 -7.61 -6.70 -14.61
C ARG A 150 -7.26 -7.82 -13.63
N LYS A 151 -8.23 -8.26 -12.81
CA LYS A 151 -8.03 -9.38 -11.90
C LYS A 151 -7.80 -10.68 -12.67
N ARG A 152 -8.54 -10.92 -13.78
CA ARG A 152 -8.31 -12.09 -14.65
C ARG A 152 -6.95 -12.05 -15.33
N HIS A 153 -6.57 -10.89 -15.89
CA HIS A 153 -5.26 -10.74 -16.55
C HIS A 153 -4.09 -10.89 -15.58
N ARG A 154 -4.22 -10.36 -14.36
CA ARG A 154 -3.16 -10.34 -13.35
C ARG A 154 -3.15 -11.57 -12.44
N GLY A 155 -4.27 -12.28 -12.33
CA GLY A 155 -4.46 -13.45 -11.48
C GLY A 155 -4.75 -13.14 -10.00
N PHE A 156 -4.43 -11.94 -9.51
CA PHE A 156 -4.54 -11.55 -8.10
C PHE A 156 -4.84 -10.05 -7.93
N ASN A 157 -5.12 -9.64 -6.68
CA ASN A 157 -5.28 -8.23 -6.30
C ASN A 157 -4.20 -7.87 -5.26
N GLN A 158 -3.29 -6.98 -5.62
CA GLN A 158 -2.18 -6.53 -4.76
C GLN A 158 -2.69 -5.92 -3.44
N ALA A 159 -3.73 -5.09 -3.53
CA ALA A 159 -4.33 -4.48 -2.36
C ALA A 159 -4.88 -5.53 -1.38
N GLU A 160 -5.39 -6.66 -1.90
CA GLU A 160 -5.87 -7.77 -1.08
C GLU A 160 -4.72 -8.54 -0.43
N ASP A 161 -3.63 -8.79 -1.18
CA ASP A 161 -2.46 -9.46 -0.64
C ASP A 161 -1.77 -8.60 0.43
N LEU A 162 -1.67 -7.26 0.22
CA LEU A 162 -1.15 -6.33 1.23
C LEU A 162 -2.08 -6.22 2.46
N ALA A 163 -3.39 -6.22 2.26
CA ALA A 163 -4.36 -6.14 3.36
C ALA A 163 -4.29 -7.34 4.32
N ARG A 164 -3.96 -8.54 3.80
CA ARG A 164 -3.80 -9.75 4.62
C ARG A 164 -2.63 -9.68 5.60
N GLU A 165 -1.67 -8.79 5.36
CA GLU A 165 -0.52 -8.58 6.25
C GLU A 165 -0.83 -7.60 7.40
N MET A 166 -2.02 -7.00 7.41
CA MET A 166 -2.45 -6.10 8.48
C MET A 166 -2.94 -6.89 9.71
N PRO A 167 -2.76 -6.36 10.93
CA PRO A 167 -3.06 -7.09 12.18
C PRO A 167 -4.55 -7.07 12.56
N ILE A 168 -5.43 -6.59 11.68
CA ILE A 168 -6.88 -6.50 11.91
C ILE A 168 -7.65 -7.14 10.75
N ALA A 169 -8.94 -7.38 10.94
CA ALA A 169 -9.80 -8.08 9.99
C ALA A 169 -9.80 -7.46 8.59
N VAL A 170 -9.76 -8.30 7.56
CA VAL A 170 -9.89 -7.90 6.15
C VAL A 170 -11.32 -8.05 5.69
N VAL A 171 -11.99 -6.95 5.36
CA VAL A 171 -13.38 -6.95 4.90
C VAL A 171 -13.46 -6.52 3.44
N ARG A 172 -14.04 -7.36 2.58
CA ARG A 172 -14.28 -7.03 1.16
C ARG A 172 -15.57 -6.23 1.01
N ALA A 173 -15.61 -5.03 1.60
CA ALA A 173 -16.80 -4.16 1.59
C ALA A 173 -17.03 -3.44 0.26
N LEU A 174 -16.08 -3.48 -0.68
CA LEU A 174 -16.13 -2.80 -1.96
C LEU A 174 -16.04 -3.76 -3.15
N ARG A 175 -16.70 -3.40 -4.25
CA ARG A 175 -16.53 -4.02 -5.56
C ARG A 175 -16.36 -2.93 -6.63
N ARG A 176 -15.57 -3.21 -7.67
CA ARG A 176 -15.41 -2.32 -8.81
C ARG A 176 -16.39 -2.72 -9.91
N VAL A 177 -17.26 -1.81 -10.29
CA VAL A 177 -18.39 -2.08 -11.20
C VAL A 177 -18.11 -1.62 -12.65
N ARG A 178 -17.16 -0.69 -12.85
CA ARG A 178 -16.77 -0.21 -14.17
C ARG A 178 -15.30 -0.47 -14.47
N ALA A 179 -15.01 -0.91 -15.70
CA ALA A 179 -13.68 -0.86 -16.26
C ALA A 179 -13.33 0.60 -16.54
N THR A 180 -12.20 1.05 -16.03
CA THR A 180 -11.69 2.40 -16.29
C THR A 180 -10.30 2.29 -16.91
N ALA A 181 -9.92 3.25 -17.75
CA ALA A 181 -8.58 3.29 -18.33
C ALA A 181 -7.48 3.27 -17.24
N THR A 182 -6.27 2.86 -17.60
CA THR A 182 -5.14 2.83 -16.67
C THR A 182 -4.82 4.26 -16.22
N GLN A 183 -4.84 4.51 -14.91
CA GLN A 183 -4.66 5.88 -14.38
C GLN A 183 -3.29 6.48 -14.71
N THR A 184 -2.28 5.65 -14.96
CA THR A 184 -0.95 6.10 -15.39
C THR A 184 -0.95 6.74 -16.78
N GLU A 185 -1.90 6.39 -17.64
CA GLU A 185 -2.03 6.87 -19.02
C GLU A 185 -2.89 8.14 -19.13
N LEU A 186 -3.55 8.56 -18.06
CA LEU A 186 -4.47 9.70 -18.08
C LEU A 186 -3.87 10.95 -17.42
N PRO A 187 -4.14 12.16 -17.96
CA PRO A 187 -3.85 13.42 -17.29
C PRO A 187 -4.51 13.52 -15.90
N ALA A 188 -3.88 14.23 -14.97
CA ALA A 188 -4.33 14.31 -13.58
C ALA A 188 -5.81 14.75 -13.41
N GLY A 189 -6.27 15.71 -14.22
CA GLY A 189 -7.67 16.20 -14.18
C GLY A 189 -8.70 15.17 -14.67
N GLN A 190 -8.31 14.24 -15.53
CA GLN A 190 -9.21 13.19 -16.03
C GLN A 190 -9.31 11.99 -15.09
N ARG A 191 -8.32 11.79 -14.20
CA ARG A 191 -8.30 10.65 -13.26
C ARG A 191 -9.48 10.64 -12.29
N HIS A 192 -9.94 11.81 -11.84
CA HIS A 192 -11.12 11.93 -10.98
C HIS A 192 -12.42 11.57 -11.71
N ARG A 193 -12.57 12.00 -12.96
CA ARG A 193 -13.75 11.67 -13.80
C ARG A 193 -13.75 10.18 -14.17
N ASN A 194 -12.59 9.61 -14.47
CA ASN A 194 -12.42 8.22 -14.87
C ASN A 194 -12.86 7.22 -13.77
N VAL A 195 -12.75 7.58 -12.49
CA VAL A 195 -13.13 6.69 -11.36
C VAL A 195 -14.47 7.06 -10.72
N ARG A 196 -15.15 8.09 -11.22
CA ARG A 196 -16.51 8.42 -10.75
C ARG A 196 -17.41 7.22 -11.05
N ASP A 197 -18.20 6.81 -10.04
CA ASP A 197 -19.14 5.68 -10.14
C ASP A 197 -18.53 4.32 -10.53
N ALA A 198 -17.18 4.20 -10.35
CA ALA A 198 -16.49 2.95 -10.64
C ALA A 198 -16.58 1.92 -9.52
N PHE A 199 -17.01 2.34 -8.33
CA PHE A 199 -17.08 1.50 -7.13
C PHE A 199 -18.49 1.43 -6.57
N ALA A 200 -18.83 0.31 -5.95
CA ALA A 200 -20.04 0.11 -5.18
C ALA A 200 -19.72 -0.71 -3.94
N VAL A 201 -20.54 -0.56 -2.90
CA VAL A 201 -20.45 -1.39 -1.70
C VAL A 201 -20.96 -2.80 -1.95
N THR A 202 -20.48 -3.75 -1.15
CA THR A 202 -21.03 -5.10 -1.03
C THR A 202 -21.96 -5.17 0.18
N ARG A 203 -22.62 -6.30 0.39
CA ARG A 203 -23.43 -6.53 1.60
C ARG A 203 -22.63 -6.41 2.89
N ALA A 204 -21.32 -6.72 2.87
CA ALA A 204 -20.45 -6.63 4.03
C ALA A 204 -20.27 -5.18 4.54
N ALA A 205 -20.55 -4.18 3.72
CA ALA A 205 -20.44 -2.77 4.14
C ALA A 205 -21.50 -2.37 5.18
N ALA A 206 -22.65 -3.04 5.22
CA ALA A 206 -23.73 -2.73 6.17
C ALA A 206 -23.29 -2.89 7.64
N ALA A 207 -22.42 -3.86 7.91
CA ALA A 207 -21.86 -4.09 9.24
C ALA A 207 -20.81 -3.05 9.68
N LEU A 208 -20.46 -2.11 8.81
CA LEU A 208 -19.42 -1.10 9.05
C LEU A 208 -20.01 0.30 9.32
N ALA A 209 -21.34 0.41 9.49
CA ALA A 209 -21.97 1.67 9.85
C ALA A 209 -21.43 2.18 11.21
N GLY A 210 -21.08 3.46 11.28
CA GLY A 210 -20.48 4.08 12.45
C GLY A 210 -19.00 3.73 12.71
N ALA A 211 -18.41 2.81 11.93
CA ALA A 211 -17.04 2.36 12.16
C ALA A 211 -15.99 3.27 11.50
N THR A 212 -14.76 3.21 12.02
CA THR A 212 -13.53 3.66 11.36
C THR A 212 -12.94 2.51 10.56
N VAL A 213 -12.63 2.72 9.28
CA VAL A 213 -12.04 1.71 8.39
C VAL A 213 -10.79 2.23 7.68
N VAL A 214 -9.90 1.32 7.25
CA VAL A 214 -8.69 1.66 6.50
C VAL A 214 -8.72 1.04 5.11
N LEU A 215 -8.72 1.87 4.07
CA LEU A 215 -8.49 1.42 2.70
C LEU A 215 -7.03 1.04 2.50
N ILE A 216 -6.77 -0.12 1.90
CA ILE A 216 -5.42 -0.56 1.53
C ILE A 216 -5.29 -0.52 0.01
N ASP A 217 -4.22 0.12 -0.49
CA ASP A 217 -3.86 0.09 -1.91
C ASP A 217 -2.32 0.08 -2.06
N ASP A 218 -1.82 -0.18 -3.25
CA ASP A 218 -0.39 -0.22 -3.52
C ASP A 218 0.19 1.19 -3.79
N VAL A 219 -0.45 2.01 -4.63
CA VAL A 219 0.04 3.36 -4.98
C VAL A 219 -1.06 4.39 -5.01
N SER A 220 -0.83 5.47 -4.30
CA SER A 220 -1.63 6.69 -4.42
C SER A 220 -0.94 7.71 -5.31
N THR A 221 -1.59 8.12 -6.40
CA THR A 221 -1.16 9.23 -7.26
C THR A 221 -1.89 10.52 -6.89
N THR A 222 -3.06 10.77 -7.48
CA THR A 222 -3.93 11.90 -7.12
C THR A 222 -4.82 11.59 -5.91
N GLY A 223 -4.91 10.32 -5.50
CA GLY A 223 -5.85 9.83 -4.50
C GLY A 223 -7.29 9.69 -5.00
N ALA A 224 -7.53 9.81 -6.31
CA ALA A 224 -8.88 9.74 -6.89
C ALA A 224 -9.56 8.39 -6.63
N THR A 225 -8.84 7.28 -6.72
CA THR A 225 -9.34 5.93 -6.41
C THR A 225 -9.78 5.82 -4.96
N LEU A 226 -8.91 6.25 -4.04
CA LEU A 226 -9.18 6.21 -2.61
C LEU A 226 -10.38 7.09 -2.24
N ASP A 227 -10.48 8.29 -2.84
CA ASP A 227 -11.59 9.21 -2.62
C ASP A 227 -12.92 8.64 -3.15
N ALA A 228 -12.92 7.99 -4.33
CA ALA A 228 -14.08 7.33 -4.87
C ALA A 228 -14.55 6.13 -4.00
N CYS A 229 -13.61 5.33 -3.49
CA CYS A 229 -13.91 4.26 -2.53
C CYS A 229 -14.47 4.82 -1.21
N ALA A 230 -13.84 5.87 -0.66
CA ALA A 230 -14.28 6.50 0.56
C ALA A 230 -15.70 7.08 0.44
N ARG A 231 -16.02 7.68 -0.71
CA ARG A 231 -17.34 8.24 -0.96
C ARG A 231 -18.45 7.20 -0.84
N VAL A 232 -18.31 6.05 -1.48
CA VAL A 232 -19.35 5.01 -1.41
C VAL A 232 -19.42 4.36 -0.03
N LEU A 233 -18.32 4.28 0.73
CA LEU A 233 -18.31 3.82 2.11
C LEU A 233 -19.00 4.83 3.05
N LYS A 234 -18.73 6.12 2.90
CA LYS A 234 -19.41 7.18 3.65
C LYS A 234 -20.93 7.19 3.39
N HIS A 235 -21.35 6.99 2.13
CA HIS A 235 -22.79 6.86 1.81
C HIS A 235 -23.42 5.60 2.42
N ALA A 236 -22.62 4.55 2.70
CA ALA A 236 -23.08 3.36 3.40
C ALA A 236 -23.01 3.50 4.94
N GLY A 237 -22.75 4.70 5.46
CA GLY A 237 -22.78 4.99 6.90
C GLY A 237 -21.45 4.83 7.64
N VAL A 238 -20.32 4.55 6.96
CA VAL A 238 -19.00 4.49 7.61
C VAL A 238 -18.62 5.86 8.17
N ALA A 239 -18.25 5.92 9.46
CA ALA A 239 -17.98 7.18 10.15
C ALA A 239 -16.65 7.81 9.72
N GLU A 240 -15.56 7.02 9.65
CA GLU A 240 -14.25 7.50 9.26
C GLU A 240 -13.61 6.55 8.24
N VAL A 241 -13.07 7.11 7.15
CA VAL A 241 -12.34 6.35 6.12
C VAL A 241 -10.91 6.85 6.05
N ARG A 242 -9.99 6.05 6.55
CA ARG A 242 -8.55 6.24 6.40
C ARG A 242 -8.03 5.46 5.20
N ALA A 243 -6.83 5.78 4.71
CA ALA A 243 -6.15 4.99 3.68
C ALA A 243 -4.66 4.84 3.99
N LEU A 244 -4.15 3.63 3.76
CA LEU A 244 -2.74 3.31 3.85
C LEU A 244 -2.30 2.70 2.52
N THR A 245 -1.26 3.26 1.90
CA THR A 245 -0.68 2.77 0.64
C THR A 245 0.81 2.49 0.79
N ALA A 246 1.33 1.56 -0.02
CA ALA A 246 2.76 1.31 -0.01
C ALA A 246 3.53 2.53 -0.56
N ALA A 247 3.04 3.18 -1.60
CA ALA A 247 3.76 4.30 -2.17
C ALA A 247 2.84 5.46 -2.54
N ARG A 248 3.42 6.65 -2.59
CA ARG A 248 2.76 7.88 -3.06
C ARG A 248 3.61 8.60 -4.09
N VAL A 249 2.99 9.04 -5.17
CA VAL A 249 3.62 9.97 -6.11
C VAL A 249 3.54 11.37 -5.50
N VAL A 250 4.68 11.94 -5.14
CA VAL A 250 4.84 13.31 -4.61
C VAL A 250 5.18 14.31 -5.70
N GLY A 251 4.90 15.60 -5.49
CA GLY A 251 5.34 16.68 -6.39
C GLY A 251 4.50 16.86 -7.66
N ARG A 252 3.22 16.46 -7.66
CA ARG A 252 2.28 16.75 -8.77
C ARG A 252 1.19 17.72 -8.39
#